data_088b37b1024130b644925422b619fcf2
#
_entry.id   088b37b1024130b644925422b619fcf2
#
_cell.length_a   1.000
_cell.length_b   1.000
_cell.length_c   1.000
_cell.angle_alpha   90.00
_cell.angle_beta   90.00
_cell.angle_gamma   90.00
#
_symmetry.space_group_name_H-M   'P 1'
#
loop_
_entity.id
_entity.type
_entity.pdbx_description
1 polymer ?
#
loop_
_entity_poly.entity_id
_entity_poly.type
_entity_poly.pdbx_seq_one_letter_code
_entity_poly.pdbx_strand_id
1 'polypeptide(L)'
;NTTTQVAKLLIERPDYHMSAATVNSLPSGHTTVAMSLALALVMIAPEWFRGPAAWIGYLWTSLVAISVMVFGWHRPSDVLVAMAVCGFWALILCPLEDRPRHGVPVQKAMVVIALASAIVAALGLVYSLWALTPNDLAQMGSGGITYAEFLDALPRRAHVLAGISSFAVIAVGGLVIHEVDRLSGE
;
A
#
# COMPACT_ATOMS: atom_id res chain seq x y z
N ASN A 1 7.67 -13.73 -2.72
CA ASN A 1 8.63 -13.20 -3.71
C ASN A 1 8.47 -13.80 -5.12
N THR A 2 8.18 -15.10 -5.25
CA THR A 2 7.99 -15.72 -6.57
C THR A 2 6.81 -15.09 -7.31
N THR A 3 5.68 -14.90 -6.65
CA THR A 3 4.48 -14.27 -7.24
C THR A 3 4.77 -12.86 -7.77
N THR A 4 5.54 -12.06 -7.05
CA THR A 4 5.93 -10.71 -7.50
C THR A 4 6.87 -10.75 -8.70
N GLN A 5 7.78 -11.71 -8.78
CA GLN A 5 8.66 -11.87 -9.94
C GLN A 5 7.88 -12.35 -11.17
N VAL A 6 6.98 -13.32 -10.99
CA VAL A 6 6.09 -13.80 -12.05
C VAL A 6 5.19 -12.67 -12.55
N ALA A 7 4.60 -11.87 -11.65
CA ALA A 7 3.79 -10.72 -12.04
C ALA A 7 4.58 -9.69 -12.87
N LYS A 8 5.83 -9.43 -12.53
CA LYS A 8 6.71 -8.54 -13.32
C LYS A 8 6.99 -9.03 -14.73
N LEU A 9 7.01 -10.33 -14.92
CA LEU A 9 7.23 -10.96 -16.24
C LEU A 9 5.96 -11.00 -17.09
N LEU A 10 4.79 -11.15 -16.46
CA LEU A 10 3.52 -11.34 -17.15
C LEU A 10 2.73 -10.05 -17.42
N ILE A 11 2.94 -9.02 -16.61
CA ILE A 11 2.19 -7.77 -16.75
C ILE A 11 3.05 -6.77 -17.55
N GLU A 12 2.71 -6.59 -18.80
CA GLU A 12 3.25 -5.48 -19.60
C GLU A 12 2.69 -4.16 -19.07
N ARG A 13 3.57 -3.22 -18.80
CA ARG A 13 3.19 -1.91 -18.30
C ARG A 13 3.74 -0.80 -19.18
N PRO A 14 2.89 0.12 -19.65
CA PRO A 14 3.36 1.27 -20.42
C PRO A 14 4.25 2.16 -19.55
N ASP A 15 5.39 2.54 -20.07
CA ASP A 15 6.28 3.51 -19.44
C ASP A 15 5.75 4.92 -19.68
N TYR A 16 5.22 5.55 -18.63
CA TYR A 16 4.77 6.94 -18.67
C TYR A 16 5.85 7.93 -18.19
N HIS A 17 7.10 7.48 -18.04
CA HIS A 17 8.21 8.30 -17.53
C HIS A 17 7.92 9.00 -16.18
N MET A 18 7.03 8.40 -15.36
CA MET A 18 6.59 8.97 -14.09
C MET A 18 7.38 8.43 -12.88
N SER A 19 8.32 7.53 -13.08
CA SER A 19 9.17 6.98 -12.03
C SER A 19 10.59 6.77 -12.57
N ALA A 20 11.60 6.82 -11.69
CA ALA A 20 12.99 6.55 -12.05
C ALA A 20 13.23 5.10 -12.53
N ALA A 21 12.26 4.21 -12.32
CA ALA A 21 12.36 2.83 -12.77
C ALA A 21 12.01 2.74 -14.26
N THR A 22 13.00 2.42 -15.07
CA THR A 22 12.88 2.20 -16.53
C THR A 22 12.32 0.82 -16.88
N VAL A 23 12.20 -0.08 -15.89
CA VAL A 23 11.71 -1.45 -16.04
C VAL A 23 10.39 -1.60 -15.28
N ASN A 24 9.59 -2.61 -15.63
CA ASN A 24 8.33 -2.90 -14.94
C ASN A 24 8.52 -2.98 -13.41
N SER A 25 8.03 -1.95 -12.70
CA SER A 25 8.19 -1.79 -11.25
C SER A 25 7.06 -2.45 -10.44
N LEU A 26 6.05 -2.97 -11.09
CA LEU A 26 4.87 -3.59 -10.47
C LEU A 26 5.07 -5.10 -10.23
N PRO A 27 4.84 -5.63 -9.03
CA PRO A 27 4.65 -4.94 -7.74
C PRO A 27 5.97 -4.48 -7.11
N SER A 28 5.90 -3.57 -6.12
CA SER A 28 7.06 -3.08 -5.38
C SER A 28 7.75 -4.20 -4.57
N GLY A 29 9.00 -4.49 -4.92
CA GLY A 29 9.80 -5.51 -4.21
C GLY A 29 10.09 -5.12 -2.75
N HIS A 30 10.44 -3.87 -2.49
CA HIS A 30 10.72 -3.36 -1.14
C HIS A 30 9.48 -3.46 -0.24
N THR A 31 8.32 -3.05 -0.74
CA THR A 31 7.06 -3.16 -0.01
C THR A 31 6.67 -4.61 0.21
N THR A 32 6.88 -5.49 -0.78
CA THR A 32 6.62 -6.93 -0.64
C THR A 32 7.45 -7.53 0.50
N VAL A 33 8.75 -7.22 0.57
CA VAL A 33 9.63 -7.72 1.64
C VAL A 33 9.19 -7.16 2.99
N ALA A 34 8.98 -5.86 3.09
CA ALA A 34 8.57 -5.22 4.34
C ALA A 34 7.25 -5.79 4.88
N MET A 35 6.24 -5.92 4.01
CA MET A 35 4.92 -6.44 4.38
C MET A 35 4.99 -7.93 4.73
N SER A 36 5.72 -8.74 3.96
CA SER A 36 5.87 -10.17 4.25
C SER A 36 6.53 -10.42 5.60
N LEU A 37 7.58 -9.64 5.94
CA LEU A 37 8.24 -9.73 7.25
C LEU A 37 7.31 -9.28 8.38
N ALA A 38 6.54 -8.22 8.18
CA ALA A 38 5.57 -7.75 9.16
C ALA A 38 4.49 -8.80 9.45
N LEU A 39 3.91 -9.40 8.38
CA LEU A 39 2.89 -10.45 8.53
C LEU A 39 3.46 -11.72 9.16
N ALA A 40 4.64 -12.16 8.75
CA ALA A 40 5.32 -13.29 9.37
C ALA A 40 5.58 -13.03 10.87
N LEU A 41 6.04 -11.83 11.22
CA LEU A 41 6.26 -11.46 12.62
C LEU A 41 4.97 -11.53 13.42
N VAL A 42 3.84 -11.03 12.91
CA VAL A 42 2.54 -11.11 13.56
C VAL A 42 2.11 -12.56 13.75
N MET A 43 2.26 -13.39 12.71
CA MET A 43 1.84 -14.81 12.74
C MET A 43 2.65 -15.65 13.75
N ILE A 44 3.97 -15.43 13.85
CA ILE A 44 4.84 -16.23 14.73
C ILE A 44 4.98 -15.65 16.14
N ALA A 45 4.56 -14.42 16.38
CA ALA A 45 4.73 -13.73 17.66
C ALA A 45 3.96 -14.45 18.78
N PRO A 46 4.55 -14.60 19.97
CA PRO A 46 3.84 -15.10 21.14
C PRO A 46 2.73 -14.11 21.55
N GLU A 47 1.73 -14.59 22.25
CA GLU A 47 0.52 -13.83 22.60
C GLU A 47 0.83 -12.45 23.21
N TRP A 48 1.76 -12.40 24.17
CA TRP A 48 2.15 -11.13 24.83
C TRP A 48 2.83 -10.11 23.91
N PHE A 49 3.47 -10.56 22.83
CA PHE A 49 4.21 -9.68 21.91
C PHE A 49 3.46 -9.38 20.60
N ARG A 50 2.40 -10.09 20.32
CA ARG A 50 1.70 -10.02 19.04
C ARG A 50 1.10 -8.63 18.74
N GLY A 51 0.51 -7.98 19.75
CA GLY A 51 0.04 -6.60 19.64
C GLY A 51 1.18 -5.62 19.27
N PRO A 52 2.27 -5.58 20.04
CA PRO A 52 3.47 -4.83 19.66
C PRO A 52 4.00 -5.19 18.25
N ALA A 53 4.04 -6.48 17.89
CA ALA A 53 4.49 -6.95 16.58
C ALA A 53 3.63 -6.39 15.44
N ALA A 54 2.30 -6.38 15.61
CA ALA A 54 1.38 -5.80 14.64
C ALA A 54 1.63 -4.29 14.44
N TRP A 55 1.82 -3.53 15.52
CA TRP A 55 2.14 -2.10 15.44
C TRP A 55 3.50 -1.83 14.82
N ILE A 56 4.53 -2.57 15.21
CA ILE A 56 5.87 -2.45 14.62
C ILE A 56 5.82 -2.76 13.12
N GLY A 57 5.18 -3.87 12.75
CA GLY A 57 5.01 -4.27 11.37
C GLY A 57 4.24 -3.24 10.55
N TYR A 58 3.16 -2.68 11.11
CA TYR A 58 2.37 -1.64 10.48
C TYR A 58 3.17 -0.36 10.21
N LEU A 59 3.84 0.15 11.23
CA LEU A 59 4.65 1.36 11.10
C LEU A 59 5.83 1.15 10.14
N TRP A 60 6.52 0.03 10.26
CA TRP A 60 7.63 -0.34 9.38
C TRP A 60 7.19 -0.43 7.91
N THR A 61 6.11 -1.17 7.64
CA THR A 61 5.60 -1.33 6.27
C THR A 61 5.14 0.00 5.69
N SER A 62 4.41 0.81 6.46
CA SER A 62 3.96 2.14 6.05
C SER A 62 5.15 3.05 5.73
N LEU A 63 6.18 3.05 6.58
CA LEU A 63 7.38 3.86 6.39
C LEU A 63 8.12 3.47 5.10
N VAL A 64 8.38 2.17 4.89
CA VAL A 64 9.03 1.67 3.67
C VAL A 64 8.20 2.01 2.43
N ALA A 65 6.91 1.75 2.47
CA ALA A 65 6.00 1.98 1.36
C ALA A 65 5.92 3.46 0.96
N ILE A 66 5.82 4.37 1.94
CA ILE A 66 5.82 5.82 1.69
C ILE A 66 7.20 6.27 1.18
N SER A 67 8.29 5.76 1.76
CA SER A 67 9.64 6.13 1.34
C SER A 67 9.90 5.81 -0.13
N VAL A 68 9.54 4.62 -0.61
CA VAL A 68 9.76 4.23 -2.02
C VAL A 68 8.92 5.06 -3.00
N MET A 69 7.78 5.61 -2.55
CA MET A 69 6.98 6.54 -3.33
C MET A 69 7.61 7.95 -3.33
N VAL A 70 8.06 8.45 -2.19
CA VAL A 70 8.69 9.78 -2.05
C VAL A 70 10.00 9.85 -2.86
N PHE A 71 10.79 8.78 -2.86
CA PHE A 71 11.99 8.69 -3.69
C PHE A 71 11.72 8.46 -5.19
N GLY A 72 10.46 8.36 -5.60
CA GLY A 72 10.08 8.16 -7.00
C GLY A 72 10.44 6.78 -7.56
N TRP A 73 10.80 5.81 -6.70
CA TRP A 73 11.16 4.45 -7.14
C TRP A 73 9.96 3.61 -7.54
N HIS A 74 8.81 3.87 -6.93
CA HIS A 74 7.57 3.12 -7.17
C HIS A 74 6.36 4.05 -7.19
N ARG A 75 5.39 3.70 -8.03
CA ARG A 75 4.08 4.34 -8.07
C ARG A 75 3.20 3.81 -6.93
N PRO A 76 2.19 4.59 -6.48
CA PRO A 76 1.24 4.11 -5.46
C PRO A 76 0.62 2.75 -5.78
N SER A 77 0.28 2.50 -7.04
CA SER A 77 -0.26 1.21 -7.49
C SER A 77 0.70 0.04 -7.25
N ASP A 78 2.01 0.23 -7.43
CA ASP A 78 3.02 -0.81 -7.23
C ASP A 78 3.09 -1.24 -5.76
N VAL A 79 2.94 -0.25 -4.88
CA VAL A 79 2.94 -0.42 -3.43
C VAL A 79 1.66 -1.12 -2.96
N LEU A 80 0.50 -0.62 -3.39
CA LEU A 80 -0.80 -1.19 -3.00
C LEU A 80 -0.99 -2.62 -3.49
N VAL A 81 -0.57 -2.92 -4.73
CA VAL A 81 -0.59 -4.30 -5.26
C VAL A 81 0.36 -5.20 -4.48
N ALA A 82 1.54 -4.73 -4.10
CA ALA A 82 2.46 -5.50 -3.27
C ALA A 82 1.84 -5.86 -1.92
N MET A 83 1.17 -4.91 -1.25
CA MET A 83 0.47 -5.15 0.01
C MET A 83 -0.70 -6.14 -0.16
N ALA A 84 -1.49 -5.98 -1.23
CA ALA A 84 -2.60 -6.88 -1.52
C ALA A 84 -2.13 -8.32 -1.78
N VAL A 85 -1.05 -8.50 -2.53
CA VAL A 85 -0.47 -9.84 -2.79
C VAL A 85 0.03 -10.47 -1.49
N CYS A 86 0.73 -9.73 -0.63
CA CYS A 86 1.19 -10.24 0.66
C CYS A 86 0.01 -10.60 1.57
N GLY A 87 -1.01 -9.74 1.64
CA GLY A 87 -2.23 -9.99 2.41
C GLY A 87 -2.98 -11.23 1.92
N PHE A 88 -3.13 -11.38 0.62
CA PHE A 88 -3.77 -12.55 0.00
C PHE A 88 -3.09 -13.85 0.44
N TRP A 89 -1.77 -13.95 0.33
CA TRP A 89 -1.04 -15.14 0.75
C TRP A 89 -1.11 -15.37 2.27
N ALA A 90 -1.02 -14.31 3.05
CA ALA A 90 -1.14 -14.44 4.50
C ALA A 90 -2.52 -14.95 4.92
N LEU A 91 -3.60 -14.44 4.32
CA LEU A 91 -4.98 -14.88 4.60
C LEU A 91 -5.22 -16.35 4.21
N ILE A 92 -4.55 -16.86 3.16
CA ILE A 92 -4.59 -18.29 2.82
C ILE A 92 -3.85 -19.13 3.87
N LEU A 93 -2.76 -18.62 4.44
CA LEU A 93 -1.94 -19.35 5.40
C LEU A 93 -2.48 -19.28 6.83
N CYS A 94 -3.23 -18.23 7.19
CA CYS A 94 -3.80 -18.06 8.53
C CYS A 94 -4.57 -19.28 9.07
N PRO A 95 -5.44 -19.94 8.27
CA PRO A 95 -6.18 -21.11 8.76
C PRO A 95 -5.31 -22.34 9.04
N LEU A 96 -4.05 -22.33 8.63
CA LEU A 96 -3.10 -23.42 8.88
C LEU A 96 -2.38 -23.26 10.23
N GLU A 97 -2.62 -22.14 10.91
CA GLU A 97 -1.99 -21.83 12.19
C GLU A 97 -2.99 -22.03 13.33
N ASP A 98 -2.76 -23.08 14.12
CA ASP A 98 -3.59 -23.44 15.28
C ASP A 98 -3.05 -22.75 16.55
N ARG A 99 -3.39 -21.48 16.75
CA ARG A 99 -2.97 -20.70 17.93
C ARG A 99 -4.14 -19.98 18.59
N PRO A 100 -4.18 -19.91 19.94
CA PRO A 100 -5.25 -19.22 20.64
C PRO A 100 -5.25 -17.71 20.39
N ARG A 101 -6.44 -17.14 20.25
CA ARG A 101 -6.69 -15.69 20.10
C ARG A 101 -6.26 -14.91 21.32
N HIS A 102 -5.89 -13.68 21.11
CA HIS A 102 -5.71 -12.74 22.18
C HIS A 102 -6.63 -11.53 22.11
N GLY A 103 -6.51 -10.78 23.24
CA GLY A 103 -7.40 -9.68 23.56
C GLY A 103 -7.35 -8.50 22.58
N VAL A 104 -8.53 -8.06 22.27
CA VAL A 104 -9.01 -7.15 21.24
C VAL A 104 -8.61 -5.63 21.30
N PRO A 105 -8.04 -5.04 22.38
CA PRO A 105 -7.98 -3.57 22.47
C PRO A 105 -7.02 -2.90 21.50
N VAL A 106 -5.87 -3.53 21.20
CA VAL A 106 -4.81 -2.94 20.36
C VAL A 106 -5.24 -2.84 18.91
N GLN A 107 -6.06 -3.75 18.44
CA GLN A 107 -6.54 -3.82 17.07
C GLN A 107 -7.55 -2.73 16.71
N LYS A 108 -8.39 -2.31 17.67
CA LYS A 108 -9.40 -1.26 17.43
C LYS A 108 -8.78 0.07 17.01
N ALA A 109 -7.68 0.47 17.65
CA ALA A 109 -6.99 1.70 17.29
C ALA A 109 -6.40 1.64 15.86
N MET A 110 -5.84 0.50 15.46
CA MET A 110 -5.31 0.30 14.11
C MET A 110 -6.42 0.39 13.05
N VAL A 111 -7.57 -0.25 13.28
CA VAL A 111 -8.73 -0.16 12.39
C VAL A 111 -9.23 1.28 12.29
N VAL A 112 -9.35 2.00 13.39
CA VAL A 112 -9.80 3.40 13.39
C VAL A 112 -8.86 4.26 12.56
N ILE A 113 -7.54 4.12 12.74
CA ILE A 113 -6.53 4.86 11.96
C ILE A 113 -6.63 4.47 10.47
N ALA A 114 -6.74 3.18 10.16
CA ALA A 114 -6.85 2.69 8.80
C ALA A 114 -8.11 3.23 8.11
N LEU A 115 -9.28 3.19 8.77
CA LEU A 115 -10.53 3.70 8.22
C LEU A 115 -10.51 5.23 8.08
N ALA A 116 -10.00 5.96 9.07
CA ALA A 116 -9.83 7.40 8.96
C ALA A 116 -8.92 7.77 7.78
N SER A 117 -7.81 7.05 7.60
CA SER A 117 -6.90 7.23 6.47
C SER A 117 -7.58 6.90 5.14
N ALA A 118 -8.40 5.86 5.07
CA ALA A 118 -9.17 5.51 3.88
C ALA A 118 -10.16 6.62 3.50
N ILE A 119 -10.85 7.20 4.48
CA ILE A 119 -11.77 8.33 4.26
C ILE A 119 -11.01 9.54 3.72
N VAL A 120 -9.88 9.90 4.32
CA VAL A 120 -9.04 11.02 3.85
C VAL A 120 -8.55 10.76 2.42
N ALA A 121 -8.10 9.54 2.12
CA ALA A 121 -7.68 9.16 0.78
C ALA A 121 -8.83 9.28 -0.24
N ALA A 122 -10.03 8.79 0.10
CA ALA A 122 -11.21 8.86 -0.76
C ALA A 122 -11.65 10.31 -1.02
N LEU A 123 -11.74 11.13 0.03
CA LEU A 123 -12.11 12.55 -0.11
C LEU A 123 -11.08 13.33 -0.93
N GLY A 124 -9.79 13.09 -0.70
CA GLY A 124 -8.72 13.71 -1.48
C GLY A 124 -8.74 13.27 -2.94
N LEU A 125 -9.06 12.00 -3.22
CA LEU A 125 -9.24 11.49 -4.59
C LEU A 125 -10.41 12.19 -5.28
N VAL A 126 -11.57 12.28 -4.62
CA VAL A 126 -12.73 13.00 -5.15
C VAL A 126 -12.38 14.46 -5.43
N TYR A 127 -11.71 15.15 -4.51
CA TYR A 127 -11.25 16.52 -4.72
C TYR A 127 -10.29 16.65 -5.92
N SER A 128 -9.35 15.72 -6.06
CA SER A 128 -8.37 15.74 -7.13
C SER A 128 -8.99 15.49 -8.51
N LEU A 129 -10.07 14.69 -8.57
CA LEU A 129 -10.78 14.34 -9.80
C LEU A 129 -11.89 15.34 -10.17
N TRP A 130 -12.46 16.03 -9.18
CA TRP A 130 -13.65 16.89 -9.34
C TRP A 130 -13.54 17.94 -10.45
N ALA A 131 -12.37 18.49 -10.66
CA ALA A 131 -12.17 19.58 -11.61
C ALA A 131 -11.28 19.18 -12.80
N LEU A 132 -11.03 17.89 -13.02
CA LEU A 132 -10.36 17.40 -14.22
C LEU A 132 -11.37 17.40 -15.37
N THR A 133 -11.02 18.07 -16.45
CA THR A 133 -11.79 18.00 -17.69
C THR A 133 -11.48 16.68 -18.43
N PRO A 134 -12.38 16.19 -19.32
CA PRO A 134 -12.07 15.04 -20.16
C PRO A 134 -10.79 15.21 -20.97
N ASN A 135 -10.45 16.46 -21.33
CA ASN A 135 -9.23 16.78 -22.06
C ASN A 135 -7.97 16.62 -21.20
N ASP A 136 -8.04 17.01 -19.92
CA ASP A 136 -6.93 16.81 -18.97
C ASP A 136 -6.67 15.31 -18.77
N LEU A 137 -7.74 14.51 -18.66
CA LEU A 137 -7.63 13.05 -18.52
C LEU A 137 -7.06 12.39 -19.78
N ALA A 138 -7.46 12.87 -20.97
CA ALA A 138 -6.94 12.37 -22.24
C ALA A 138 -5.45 12.69 -22.40
N GLN A 139 -5.00 13.88 -22.02
CA GLN A 139 -3.59 14.27 -22.05
C GLN A 139 -2.75 13.44 -21.06
N MET A 140 -3.28 13.18 -19.86
CA MET A 140 -2.62 12.31 -18.88
C MET A 140 -2.53 10.86 -19.37
N GLY A 141 -3.57 10.35 -20.03
CA GLY A 141 -3.64 8.98 -20.54
C GLY A 141 -2.80 8.71 -21.78
N SER A 142 -2.53 9.75 -22.57
CA SER A 142 -1.74 9.65 -23.81
C SER A 142 -0.22 9.70 -23.60
N GLY A 143 0.26 9.81 -22.35
CA GLY A 143 1.68 9.99 -22.06
C GLY A 143 2.23 11.38 -22.48
N GLY A 144 1.34 12.30 -22.82
CA GLY A 144 1.70 13.64 -23.30
C GLY A 144 2.14 14.62 -22.24
N ILE A 145 1.92 14.31 -20.94
CA ILE A 145 2.33 15.15 -19.81
C ILE A 145 3.16 14.31 -18.83
N THR A 146 4.37 14.77 -18.58
CA THR A 146 5.21 14.19 -17.52
C THR A 146 4.67 14.56 -16.13
N TYR A 147 5.06 13.81 -15.08
CA TYR A 147 4.69 14.16 -13.72
C TYR A 147 5.22 15.54 -13.30
N ALA A 148 6.38 15.94 -13.82
CA ALA A 148 6.93 17.26 -13.58
C ALA A 148 6.05 18.37 -14.18
N GLU A 149 5.61 18.21 -15.41
CA GLU A 149 4.69 19.15 -16.07
C GLU A 149 3.33 19.22 -15.38
N PHE A 150 2.83 18.09 -14.86
CA PHE A 150 1.62 18.05 -14.05
C PHE A 150 1.79 18.79 -12.71
N LEU A 151 2.96 18.64 -12.07
CA LEU A 151 3.32 19.36 -10.85
C LEU A 151 3.35 20.88 -11.10
N ASP A 152 3.92 21.30 -12.22
CA ASP A 152 4.03 22.71 -12.59
C ASP A 152 2.67 23.31 -12.98
N ALA A 153 1.85 22.56 -13.71
CA ALA A 153 0.54 23.04 -14.18
C ALA A 153 -0.51 23.06 -13.05
N LEU A 154 -0.52 22.05 -12.16
CA LEU A 154 -1.53 21.88 -11.12
C LEU A 154 -0.91 21.48 -9.76
N PRO A 155 -0.02 22.30 -9.19
CA PRO A 155 0.79 21.90 -8.04
C PRO A 155 -0.03 21.49 -6.81
N ARG A 156 -1.14 22.16 -6.53
CA ARG A 156 -2.01 21.81 -5.39
C ARG A 156 -2.59 20.40 -5.53
N ARG A 157 -3.03 20.03 -6.72
CA ARG A 157 -3.60 18.69 -6.97
C ARG A 157 -2.55 17.60 -6.91
N ALA A 158 -1.37 17.87 -7.46
CA ALA A 158 -0.27 16.93 -7.40
C ALA A 158 0.14 16.65 -5.95
N HIS A 159 0.24 17.67 -5.09
CA HIS A 159 0.51 17.49 -3.67
C HIS A 159 -0.61 16.73 -2.95
N VAL A 160 -1.89 17.01 -3.29
CA VAL A 160 -3.02 16.25 -2.73
C VAL A 160 -2.94 14.79 -3.17
N LEU A 161 -2.68 14.49 -4.46
CA LEU A 161 -2.53 13.12 -4.94
C LEU A 161 -1.39 12.38 -4.25
N ALA A 162 -0.25 13.03 -4.02
CA ALA A 162 0.84 12.45 -3.26
C ALA A 162 0.43 12.14 -1.81
N GLY A 163 -0.25 13.07 -1.15
CA GLY A 163 -0.76 12.91 0.21
C GLY A 163 -1.76 11.75 0.32
N ILE A 164 -2.77 11.71 -0.56
CA ILE A 164 -3.78 10.64 -0.55
C ILE A 164 -3.18 9.27 -0.83
N SER A 165 -2.12 9.19 -1.63
CA SER A 165 -1.40 7.94 -1.87
C SER A 165 -0.79 7.40 -0.57
N SER A 166 -0.21 8.27 0.25
CA SER A 166 0.32 7.89 1.56
C SER A 166 -0.79 7.44 2.51
N PHE A 167 -1.93 8.14 2.55
CA PHE A 167 -3.09 7.73 3.34
C PHE A 167 -3.69 6.40 2.85
N ALA A 168 -3.74 6.16 1.55
CA ALA A 168 -4.18 4.87 1.00
C ALA A 168 -3.26 3.72 1.44
N VAL A 169 -1.95 3.93 1.44
CA VAL A 169 -0.96 2.94 1.93
C VAL A 169 -1.14 2.66 3.42
N ILE A 170 -1.32 3.70 4.24
CA ILE A 170 -1.61 3.56 5.68
C ILE A 170 -2.89 2.76 5.90
N ALA A 171 -3.95 3.06 5.15
CA ALA A 171 -5.23 2.37 5.24
C ALA A 171 -5.10 0.87 4.89
N VAL A 172 -4.54 0.55 3.73
CA VAL A 172 -4.41 -0.84 3.26
C VAL A 172 -3.48 -1.63 4.16
N GLY A 173 -2.32 -1.07 4.54
CA GLY A 173 -1.37 -1.71 5.44
C GLY A 173 -1.99 -2.06 6.79
N GLY A 174 -2.72 -1.12 7.40
CA GLY A 174 -3.41 -1.32 8.66
C GLY A 174 -4.52 -2.38 8.59
N LEU A 175 -5.34 -2.34 7.54
CA LEU A 175 -6.42 -3.32 7.35
C LEU A 175 -5.86 -4.73 7.12
N VAL A 176 -4.83 -4.89 6.29
CA VAL A 176 -4.24 -6.21 6.02
C VAL A 176 -3.63 -6.80 7.29
N ILE A 177 -2.82 -6.03 8.03
CA ILE A 177 -2.20 -6.51 9.27
C ILE A 177 -3.27 -6.84 10.31
N HIS A 178 -4.30 -5.99 10.44
CA HIS A 178 -5.42 -6.25 11.35
C HIS A 178 -6.15 -7.56 11.02
N GLU A 179 -6.49 -7.79 9.74
CA GLU A 179 -7.20 -9.00 9.35
C GLU A 179 -6.35 -10.26 9.54
N VAL A 180 -5.07 -10.21 9.22
CA VAL A 180 -4.15 -11.32 9.46
C VAL A 180 -4.01 -11.61 10.96
N ASP A 181 -3.86 -10.56 11.78
CA ASP A 181 -3.80 -10.72 13.25
C ASP A 181 -5.11 -11.27 13.83
N ARG A 182 -6.25 -10.85 13.27
CA ARG A 182 -7.57 -11.34 13.67
C ARG A 182 -7.78 -12.81 13.34
N LEU A 183 -7.40 -13.22 12.14
CA LEU A 183 -7.67 -14.56 11.60
C LEU A 183 -6.63 -15.60 12.00
N SER A 184 -5.39 -15.21 12.28
CA SER A 184 -4.33 -16.11 12.71
C SER A 184 -4.46 -16.56 14.16
N GLY A 185 -5.65 -16.63 14.72
CA GLY A 185 -5.96 -17.06 16.07
C GLY A 185 -7.37 -17.63 16.22
N GLU A 186 -8.04 -17.93 15.11
CA GLU A 186 -9.35 -18.61 15.12
C GLU A 186 -9.24 -20.11 15.21
#